data_b73a2c68d6a469c1379d931509391896
#
_entry.id   b73a2c68d6a469c1379d931509391896
#
_cell.length_a   1.000
_cell.length_b   1.000
_cell.length_c   1.000
_cell.angle_alpha   90.00
_cell.angle_beta   90.00
_cell.angle_gamma   90.00
#
_symmetry.space_group_name_H-M   'P 1'
#
loop_
_entity.id
_entity.type
_entity.pdbx_description
1 polymer ?
#
loop_
_entity_poly.entity_id
_entity_poly.type
_entity_poly.pdbx_seq_one_letter_code
_entity_poly.pdbx_strand_id
1 'polypeptide(L)' 'MAQELSRGDRVEWNFRGAKVVGTVRRKLTSRMVIDGRVVAASKEDPRYLVRSKKTGKETTRKPQALRRLP' A
#
# COMPACT_ATOMS: atom_id res chain seq x y z
N MET A 1 -11.07 -0.49 12.93
CA MET A 1 -9.61 -0.33 13.16
C MET A 1 -8.83 -0.63 11.89
N ALA A 2 -7.79 0.13 11.62
CA ALA A 2 -6.92 -0.17 10.50
C ALA A 2 -6.18 -1.47 10.77
N GLN A 3 -6.12 -2.35 9.77
CA GLN A 3 -5.39 -3.60 9.91
C GLN A 3 -3.89 -3.33 9.86
N GLU A 4 -3.13 -4.09 10.62
CA GLU A 4 -1.68 -4.06 10.53
C GLU A 4 -1.23 -5.06 9.47
N LEU A 5 -0.43 -4.56 8.55
CA LEU A 5 0.13 -5.37 7.47
C LEU A 5 1.63 -5.44 7.63
N SER A 6 2.19 -6.57 7.26
CA SER A 6 3.63 -6.78 7.32
C SER A 6 4.21 -6.87 5.92
N ARG A 7 5.50 -6.57 5.82
CA ARG A 7 6.22 -6.72 4.56
C ARG A 7 6.06 -8.14 4.04
N GLY A 8 5.70 -8.25 2.76
CA GLY A 8 5.48 -9.54 2.11
C GLY A 8 4.06 -10.06 2.18
N ASP A 9 3.18 -9.41 2.95
CA ASP A 9 1.78 -9.80 2.99
C ASP A 9 1.13 -9.56 1.63
N ARG A 10 0.29 -10.50 1.21
CA ARG A 10 -0.50 -10.33 -0.01
C ARG A 10 -1.75 -9.52 0.32
N VAL A 11 -2.03 -8.55 -0.53
CA VAL A 11 -3.17 -7.65 -0.36
C VAL A 11 -3.85 -7.41 -1.69
N GLU A 12 -5.10 -6.97 -1.61
CA GLU A 12 -5.81 -6.49 -2.79
C GLU A 12 -6.36 -5.10 -2.52
N TRP A 13 -6.54 -4.34 -3.57
CA TRP A 13 -7.16 -3.02 -3.50
C TRP A 13 -7.90 -2.74 -4.80
N ASN A 14 -8.78 -1.74 -4.77
CA ASN A 14 -9.51 -1.31 -5.95
C ASN A 14 -8.76 -0.20 -6.67
N PHE A 15 -8.68 -0.33 -7.97
CA PHE A 15 -8.10 0.68 -8.84
C PHE A 15 -8.98 0.80 -10.08
N ARG A 16 -9.64 1.94 -10.22
CA ARG A 16 -10.53 2.25 -11.36
C ARG A 16 -11.56 1.15 -11.60
N GLY A 17 -12.20 0.69 -10.54
CA GLY A 17 -13.23 -0.33 -10.63
C GLY A 17 -12.73 -1.77 -10.78
N ALA A 18 -11.42 -1.97 -10.83
CA ALA A 18 -10.84 -3.29 -10.91
C ALA A 18 -10.09 -3.64 -9.63
N LYS A 19 -10.09 -4.91 -9.27
CA LYS A 19 -9.32 -5.38 -8.13
C LYS A 19 -7.89 -5.68 -8.57
N VAL A 20 -6.95 -5.14 -7.82
CA VAL A 20 -5.52 -5.37 -8.06
C VAL A 20 -4.96 -6.15 -6.88
N VAL A 21 -4.18 -7.17 -7.17
CA VAL A 21 -3.49 -7.98 -6.15
C VAL A 21 -2.02 -7.65 -6.18
N GLY A 22 -1.44 -7.51 -5.00
CA GLY A 22 -0.02 -7.24 -4.89
C GLY A 22 0.51 -7.63 -3.51
N THR A 23 1.70 -7.16 -3.21
CA THR A 23 2.36 -7.44 -1.93
C THR A 23 2.77 -6.14 -1.26
N VAL A 24 2.74 -6.15 0.07
CA VAL A 24 3.22 -5.04 0.88
C VAL A 24 4.75 -5.02 0.82
N ARG A 25 5.31 -3.87 0.47
CA ARG A 25 6.76 -3.68 0.40
C ARG A 25 7.29 -3.07 1.69
N ARG A 26 6.60 -2.06 2.21
CA ARG A 26 6.98 -1.44 3.48
C ARG A 26 5.86 -0.56 4.01
N LYS A 27 5.90 -0.31 5.30
CA LYS A 27 5.00 0.63 5.97
C LYS A 27 5.67 2.00 5.99
N LEU A 28 4.91 3.02 5.58
CA LEU A 28 5.39 4.39 5.56
C LEU A 28 4.74 5.15 6.71
N THR A 29 5.56 5.72 7.59
CA THR A 29 5.10 6.48 8.73
C THR A 29 5.66 7.90 8.74
N SER A 30 6.34 8.30 7.69
CA SER A 30 6.86 9.64 7.52
C SER A 30 6.74 10.07 6.08
N ARG A 31 6.78 11.38 5.86
CA ARG A 31 6.72 11.95 4.53
C ARG A 31 7.95 11.52 3.72
N MET A 32 7.73 11.08 2.49
CA MET A 32 8.83 10.71 1.60
C MET A 32 8.44 10.87 0.14
N VAL A 33 9.44 10.83 -0.73
CA VAL A 33 9.24 10.92 -2.18
C VAL A 33 9.42 9.53 -2.77
N ILE A 34 8.43 9.09 -3.55
CA ILE A 34 8.44 7.82 -4.25
C ILE A 34 8.08 8.09 -5.71
N ASP A 35 8.96 7.72 -6.63
CA ASP A 35 8.76 7.93 -8.08
C ASP A 35 8.39 9.38 -8.41
N GLY A 36 9.09 10.34 -7.79
CA GLY A 36 8.83 11.75 -8.01
C GLY A 36 7.57 12.29 -7.37
N ARG A 37 6.85 11.47 -6.61
CA ARG A 37 5.63 11.88 -5.91
C ARG A 37 5.89 12.00 -4.42
N VAL A 38 5.34 13.05 -3.83
CA VAL A 38 5.39 13.22 -2.39
C VAL A 38 4.27 12.41 -1.76
N VAL A 39 4.65 11.51 -0.85
CA VAL A 39 3.70 10.72 -0.08
C VAL A 39 3.64 11.31 1.31
N ALA A 40 2.48 11.84 1.67
CA ALA A 40 2.25 12.39 3.00
C ALA A 40 1.78 11.28 3.93
N ALA A 41 2.72 10.70 4.66
CA ALA A 41 2.41 9.67 5.65
C ALA A 41 2.90 10.15 7.01
N SER A 42 2.29 9.63 8.07
CA SER A 42 2.68 9.93 9.44
C SER A 42 2.40 8.72 10.32
N LYS A 43 2.85 8.76 11.56
CA LYS A 43 2.54 7.67 12.51
C LYS A 43 1.05 7.55 12.76
N GLU A 44 0.32 8.66 12.69
CA GLU A 44 -1.13 8.71 12.91
C GLU A 44 -1.91 8.35 11.66
N ASP A 45 -1.33 8.57 10.49
CA ASP A 45 -1.93 8.26 9.20
C ASP A 45 -0.91 7.53 8.33
N PRO A 46 -0.60 6.28 8.68
CA PRO A 46 0.41 5.52 7.94
C PRO A 46 -0.10 5.11 6.56
N ARG A 47 0.82 4.93 5.66
CA ARG A 47 0.56 4.42 4.32
C ARG A 47 1.39 3.17 4.11
N TYR A 48 0.95 2.32 3.20
CA TYR A 48 1.69 1.13 2.82
C TYR A 48 2.14 1.26 1.38
N LEU A 49 3.41 0.98 1.14
CA LEU A 49 3.92 0.84 -0.21
C LEU A 49 3.63 -0.57 -0.66
N VAL A 50 2.87 -0.71 -1.74
CA VAL A 50 2.46 -1.99 -2.28
C VAL A 50 2.92 -2.11 -3.72
N ARG A 51 3.19 -3.32 -4.14
CA ARG A 51 3.63 -3.60 -5.51
C ARG A 51 2.61 -4.48 -6.19
N SER A 52 2.12 -4.04 -7.35
CA SER A 52 1.19 -4.83 -8.15
C SER A 52 1.87 -6.09 -8.69
N LYS A 53 1.26 -7.23 -8.45
CA LYS A 53 1.77 -8.50 -8.97
C LYS A 53 1.76 -8.53 -10.50
N LYS A 54 0.74 -7.94 -11.10
CA LYS A 54 0.53 -7.99 -12.55
C LYS A 54 1.51 -7.09 -13.30
N THR A 55 1.70 -5.87 -12.84
CA THR A 55 2.49 -4.86 -13.55
C THR A 55 3.86 -4.62 -12.95
N GLY A 56 4.06 -5.00 -11.70
CA GLY A 56 5.28 -4.71 -10.98
C GLY A 56 5.41 -3.27 -10.53
N LYS A 57 4.41 -2.43 -10.79
CA LYS A 57 4.43 -1.03 -10.37
C LYS A 57 4.15 -0.92 -8.89
N GLU A 58 4.82 0.04 -8.26
CA GLU A 58 4.62 0.34 -6.85
C GLU A 58 3.71 1.54 -6.69
N THR A 59 2.86 1.49 -5.68
CA THR A 59 1.96 2.58 -5.33
C THR A 59 1.77 2.58 -3.83
N THR A 60 1.18 3.64 -3.31
CA THR A 60 0.87 3.73 -1.88
C THR A 60 -0.63 3.69 -1.68
N ARG A 61 -1.03 3.05 -0.59
CA ARG A 61 -2.45 2.94 -0.22
C ARG A 61 -2.59 3.07 1.29
N LYS A 62 -3.72 3.62 1.71
CA LYS A 62 -4.05 3.65 3.13
C LYS A 62 -4.40 2.24 3.60
N PRO A 63 -4.18 1.92 4.88
CA PRO A 63 -4.53 0.60 5.42
C PRO A 63 -5.99 0.21 5.15
N GLN A 64 -6.89 1.18 5.23
CA GLN A 64 -8.32 0.93 5.03
C GLN A 64 -8.65 0.53 3.59
N ALA A 65 -7.81 0.92 2.63
CA ALA A 65 -8.01 0.62 1.23
C ALA A 65 -7.44 -0.74 0.83
N LEU A 66 -6.72 -1.39 1.73
CA LEU A 66 -6.08 -2.67 1.47
C LEU A 66 -6.85 -3.78 2.18
N ARG A 67 -6.98 -4.91 1.50
CA ARG A 67 -7.54 -6.11 2.09
C ARG A 67 -6.46 -7.19 2.09
N ARG A 68 -6.14 -7.71 3.27
CA ARG A 68 -5.17 -8.78 3.41
C ARG A 68 -5.74 -10.08 2.85
N LEU A 69 -4.97 -10.74 2.02
CA LEU A 69 -5.34 -12.03 1.46
C LEU A 69 -4.71 -13.17 2.27
N PRO A 70 -5.40 -14.31 2.36
CA PRO A 70 -4.83 -15.48 3.05
C PRO A 70 -3.61 -16.05 2.36
#